data_bf17370c2cce2bd0503a6bd0074a329f
#
_entry.id   bf17370c2cce2bd0503a6bd0074a329f
#
_cell.length_a   1.000
_cell.length_b   1.000
_cell.length_c   1.000
_cell.angle_alpha   90.00
_cell.angle_beta   90.00
_cell.angle_gamma   90.00
#
_symmetry.space_group_name_H-M   'P 1'
#
loop_
_entity.id
_entity.type
_entity.pdbx_description
1 polymer ?
#
loop_
_entity_poly.entity_id
_entity_poly.type
_entity_poly.pdbx_seq_one_letter_code
_entity_poly.pdbx_strand_id
1 'polypeptide(L)'
;MKVTQIVEGFAKPVVEQHGCSLWDVEYVREGSERFLRLYIDKEGGVDITDCEAISRAVDPMLDEKDPISESYHFEVCSAGLERALKRPGDFQRFMGSPIMVKLYRPHNGLKEFPGILRGYEDGRVTVESGKDTLTFEKSQVALVRLRVEF
;
A
#
# COMPACT_ATOMS: atom_id res chain seq x y z
N MET A 1 -2.77 6.71 -19.71
CA MET A 1 -3.12 6.53 -18.30
C MET A 1 -2.80 5.09 -17.88
N LYS A 2 -2.19 4.92 -16.72
CA LYS A 2 -1.83 3.58 -16.24
C LYS A 2 -3.06 2.79 -15.83
N VAL A 3 -3.00 1.45 -15.98
CA VAL A 3 -4.07 0.53 -15.58
C VAL A 3 -4.52 0.80 -14.14
N THR A 4 -3.58 0.97 -13.21
CA THR A 4 -3.89 1.23 -11.80
C THR A 4 -4.70 2.50 -11.60
N GLN A 5 -4.43 3.55 -12.38
CA GLN A 5 -5.18 4.81 -12.30
C GLN A 5 -6.59 4.65 -12.85
N ILE A 6 -6.76 3.92 -13.93
CA ILE A 6 -8.07 3.64 -14.53
C ILE A 6 -8.93 2.86 -13.56
N VAL A 7 -8.39 1.80 -12.99
CA VAL A 7 -9.09 0.94 -12.02
C VAL A 7 -9.44 1.72 -10.77
N GLU A 8 -8.51 2.49 -10.24
CA GLU A 8 -8.74 3.34 -9.06
C GLU A 8 -9.95 4.27 -9.29
N GLY A 9 -10.02 4.87 -10.47
CA GLY A 9 -11.07 5.82 -10.81
C GLY A 9 -12.48 5.25 -10.72
N PHE A 10 -12.71 4.01 -11.17
CA PHE A 10 -14.03 3.41 -11.07
C PHE A 10 -14.23 2.53 -9.83
N ALA A 11 -13.18 1.99 -9.26
CA ALA A 11 -13.29 1.12 -8.08
C ALA A 11 -13.46 1.90 -6.78
N LYS A 12 -12.83 3.07 -6.66
CA LYS A 12 -12.86 3.88 -5.43
C LYS A 12 -14.28 4.20 -4.95
N PRO A 13 -15.20 4.71 -5.79
CA PRO A 13 -16.57 4.97 -5.34
C PRO A 13 -17.29 3.72 -4.84
N VAL A 14 -17.05 2.58 -5.49
CA VAL A 14 -17.66 1.30 -5.11
C VAL A 14 -17.18 0.86 -3.74
N VAL A 15 -15.86 0.95 -3.52
CA VAL A 15 -15.23 0.60 -2.23
C VAL A 15 -15.83 1.46 -1.11
N GLU A 16 -15.96 2.76 -1.35
CA GLU A 16 -16.54 3.71 -0.37
C GLU A 16 -18.00 3.42 -0.08
N GLN A 17 -18.77 3.01 -1.08
CA GLN A 17 -20.19 2.62 -0.90
C GLN A 17 -20.34 1.41 0.02
N HIS A 18 -19.31 0.57 0.12
CA HIS A 18 -19.31 -0.59 1.00
C HIS A 18 -18.74 -0.29 2.39
N GLY A 19 -18.53 0.98 2.71
CA GLY A 19 -18.02 1.39 4.02
C GLY A 19 -16.52 1.21 4.22
N CYS A 20 -15.79 1.02 3.13
CA CYS A 20 -14.34 0.84 3.13
C CYS A 20 -13.65 2.00 2.42
N SER A 21 -12.34 2.09 2.57
CA SER A 21 -11.52 3.01 1.78
C SER A 21 -10.56 2.22 0.90
N LEU A 22 -10.30 2.73 -0.30
CA LEU A 22 -9.33 2.13 -1.21
C LEU A 22 -7.93 2.62 -0.82
N TRP A 23 -7.13 1.72 -0.28
CA TRP A 23 -5.77 2.02 0.15
C TRP A 23 -4.80 2.10 -1.02
N ASP A 24 -4.85 1.12 -1.92
CA ASP A 24 -3.94 1.04 -3.06
C ASP A 24 -4.50 0.14 -4.16
N VAL A 25 -4.03 0.33 -5.38
CA VAL A 25 -4.30 -0.55 -6.52
C VAL A 25 -2.95 -0.98 -7.07
N GLU A 26 -2.79 -2.29 -7.25
CA GLU A 26 -1.55 -2.87 -7.74
C GLU A 26 -1.83 -3.75 -8.95
N TYR A 27 -1.03 -3.58 -10.01
CA TYR A 27 -1.06 -4.46 -11.17
C TYR A 27 0.35 -4.98 -11.39
N VAL A 28 0.57 -6.24 -11.05
CA VAL A 28 1.90 -6.85 -11.00
C VAL A 28 1.93 -8.18 -11.73
N ARG A 29 3.12 -8.55 -12.14
CA ARG A 29 3.40 -9.85 -12.73
C ARG A 29 4.19 -10.69 -11.72
N GLU A 30 3.68 -11.88 -11.43
CA GLU A 30 4.35 -12.86 -10.58
C GLU A 30 4.53 -14.14 -11.39
N GLY A 31 5.77 -14.44 -11.76
CA GLY A 31 6.04 -15.55 -12.68
C GLY A 31 5.47 -15.27 -14.07
N SER A 32 4.65 -16.19 -14.59
CA SER A 32 3.97 -16.05 -15.87
C SER A 32 2.56 -15.43 -15.76
N GLU A 33 2.10 -15.14 -14.54
CA GLU A 33 0.75 -14.67 -14.28
C GLU A 33 0.74 -13.20 -13.86
N ARG A 34 -0.38 -12.53 -14.16
CA ARG A 34 -0.61 -11.14 -13.77
C ARG A 34 -1.72 -11.06 -12.74
N PHE A 35 -1.56 -10.13 -11.80
CA PHE A 35 -2.51 -9.92 -10.71
C PHE A 35 -2.90 -8.46 -10.61
N LEU A 36 -4.20 -8.23 -10.60
CA LEU A 36 -4.78 -6.92 -10.26
C LEU A 36 -5.30 -7.03 -8.85
N ARG A 37 -4.73 -6.24 -7.93
CA ARG A 37 -5.09 -6.26 -6.52
C ARG A 37 -5.60 -4.92 -6.06
N LEU A 38 -6.74 -4.94 -5.38
CA LEU A 38 -7.26 -3.79 -4.64
C LEU A 38 -6.98 -4.02 -3.17
N TYR A 39 -6.31 -3.07 -2.54
CA TYR A 39 -6.06 -3.11 -1.10
C TYR A 39 -7.06 -2.17 -0.43
N ILE A 40 -7.90 -2.72 0.41
CA ILE A 40 -8.96 -1.96 1.09
C ILE A 40 -8.71 -1.89 2.59
N ASP A 41 -9.23 -0.84 3.20
CA ASP A 41 -9.12 -0.59 4.63
C ASP A 41 -10.51 -0.23 5.18
N LYS A 42 -10.70 -0.47 6.47
CA LYS A 42 -11.96 -0.18 7.15
C LYS A 42 -11.70 0.02 8.63
N GLU A 43 -12.37 1.00 9.22
CA GLU A 43 -12.32 1.18 10.65
C GLU A 43 -12.84 -0.08 11.35
N GLY A 44 -12.08 -0.60 12.30
CA GLY A 44 -12.41 -1.85 12.95
C GLY A 44 -11.89 -3.10 12.24
N GLY A 45 -11.31 -2.94 11.04
CA GLY A 45 -10.72 -4.02 10.27
C GLY A 45 -11.60 -4.53 9.14
N VAL A 46 -10.96 -5.03 8.10
CA VAL A 46 -11.60 -5.63 6.92
C VAL A 46 -11.78 -7.12 7.17
N ASP A 47 -12.98 -7.64 6.90
CA ASP A 47 -13.22 -9.09 6.95
C ASP A 47 -13.40 -9.67 5.54
N ILE A 48 -13.55 -10.99 5.47
CA ILE A 48 -13.67 -11.69 4.19
C ILE A 48 -14.97 -11.30 3.47
N THR A 49 -16.03 -11.01 4.21
CA THR A 49 -17.32 -10.57 3.65
C THR A 49 -17.19 -9.23 2.93
N ASP A 50 -16.41 -8.29 3.49
CA ASP A 50 -16.11 -7.00 2.85
C ASP A 50 -15.38 -7.23 1.53
N CYS A 51 -14.37 -8.08 1.50
CA CYS A 51 -13.60 -8.38 0.30
C CYS A 51 -14.48 -9.02 -0.79
N GLU A 52 -15.32 -9.98 -0.41
CA GLU A 52 -16.24 -10.65 -1.35
C GLU A 52 -17.26 -9.70 -1.94
N ALA A 53 -17.86 -8.84 -1.11
CA ALA A 53 -18.86 -7.87 -1.57
C ALA A 53 -18.28 -6.90 -2.58
N ILE A 54 -17.10 -6.37 -2.30
CA ILE A 54 -16.40 -5.43 -3.19
C ILE A 54 -15.96 -6.14 -4.47
N SER A 55 -15.44 -7.36 -4.36
CA SER A 55 -15.05 -8.16 -5.52
C SER A 55 -16.22 -8.38 -6.48
N ARG A 56 -17.39 -8.75 -5.96
CA ARG A 56 -18.61 -8.94 -6.76
C ARG A 56 -19.10 -7.66 -7.40
N ALA A 57 -18.92 -6.52 -6.75
CA ALA A 57 -19.35 -5.23 -7.28
C ALA A 57 -18.39 -4.70 -8.35
N VAL A 58 -17.10 -4.92 -8.20
CA VAL A 58 -16.08 -4.40 -9.12
C VAL A 58 -15.88 -5.31 -10.34
N ASP A 59 -16.01 -6.62 -10.18
CA ASP A 59 -15.75 -7.58 -11.25
C ASP A 59 -16.53 -7.30 -12.55
N PRO A 60 -17.87 -7.04 -12.51
CA PRO A 60 -18.59 -6.65 -13.72
C PRO A 60 -18.11 -5.36 -14.36
N MET A 61 -17.61 -4.43 -13.56
CA MET A 61 -17.04 -3.18 -14.07
C MET A 61 -15.75 -3.41 -14.83
N LEU A 62 -14.94 -4.37 -14.37
CA LEU A 62 -13.71 -4.78 -15.06
C LEU A 62 -14.04 -5.38 -16.43
N ASP A 63 -15.08 -6.18 -16.52
CA ASP A 63 -15.54 -6.77 -17.78
C ASP A 63 -16.04 -5.70 -18.73
N GLU A 64 -16.83 -4.75 -18.25
CA GLU A 64 -17.39 -3.67 -19.06
C GLU A 64 -16.33 -2.71 -19.57
N LYS A 65 -15.44 -2.27 -18.69
CA LYS A 65 -14.42 -1.25 -19.02
C LYS A 65 -13.18 -1.84 -19.66
N ASP A 66 -12.93 -3.11 -19.45
CA ASP A 66 -11.85 -3.88 -20.06
C ASP A 66 -10.50 -3.13 -20.09
N PRO A 67 -9.98 -2.69 -18.90
CA PRO A 67 -8.79 -1.87 -18.85
C PRO A 67 -7.48 -2.65 -19.10
N ILE A 68 -7.55 -3.97 -19.07
CA ILE A 68 -6.40 -4.86 -19.20
C ILE A 68 -6.61 -5.81 -20.36
N SER A 69 -5.68 -5.80 -21.31
CA SER A 69 -5.77 -6.62 -22.52
C SER A 69 -5.30 -8.06 -22.33
N GLU A 70 -4.49 -8.32 -21.31
CA GLU A 70 -3.96 -9.65 -21.00
C GLU A 70 -4.86 -10.38 -20.00
N SER A 71 -4.67 -11.68 -19.91
CA SER A 71 -5.28 -12.47 -18.83
C SER A 71 -4.68 -12.09 -17.49
N TYR A 72 -5.51 -11.99 -16.47
CA TYR A 72 -5.09 -11.61 -15.13
C TYR A 72 -6.02 -12.21 -14.07
N HIS A 73 -5.53 -12.27 -12.85
CA HIS A 73 -6.33 -12.63 -11.68
C HIS A 73 -6.71 -11.35 -10.94
N PHE A 74 -7.98 -11.25 -10.57
CA PHE A 74 -8.47 -10.11 -9.78
C PHE A 74 -8.64 -10.53 -8.32
N GLU A 75 -8.02 -9.76 -7.42
CA GLU A 75 -8.08 -10.02 -5.99
C GLU A 75 -8.40 -8.73 -5.23
N VAL A 76 -9.23 -8.86 -4.19
CA VAL A 76 -9.49 -7.79 -3.23
C VAL A 76 -8.87 -8.23 -1.91
N CYS A 77 -7.96 -7.42 -1.40
CA CYS A 77 -7.13 -7.75 -0.24
C CYS A 77 -7.32 -6.72 0.87
N SER A 78 -7.17 -7.16 2.12
CA SER A 78 -7.04 -6.24 3.23
C SER A 78 -5.70 -5.52 3.15
N ALA A 79 -5.67 -4.22 3.43
CA ALA A 79 -4.42 -3.46 3.52
C ALA A 79 -3.51 -4.01 4.61
N GLY A 80 -4.09 -4.61 5.65
CA GLY A 80 -3.35 -5.28 6.70
C GLY A 80 -2.67 -4.35 7.69
N LEU A 81 -1.95 -4.97 8.64
CA LEU A 81 -1.25 -4.24 9.68
C LEU A 81 0.13 -3.77 9.24
N GLU A 82 0.79 -4.53 8.35
CA GLU A 82 2.12 -4.21 7.84
C GLU A 82 2.05 -3.60 6.44
N ARG A 83 1.20 -2.59 6.28
CA ARG A 83 1.00 -1.93 4.99
C ARG A 83 2.17 -1.03 4.60
N ALA A 84 2.44 -0.92 3.30
CA ALA A 84 3.45 -0.02 2.78
C ALA A 84 2.96 1.43 2.77
N LEU A 85 3.84 2.37 3.13
CA LEU A 85 3.59 3.80 3.03
C LEU A 85 4.23 4.30 1.74
N LYS A 86 3.45 4.82 0.83
CA LYS A 86 3.92 5.21 -0.51
C LYS A 86 3.71 6.70 -0.81
N ARG A 87 2.59 7.26 -0.37
CA ARG A 87 2.18 8.62 -0.69
C ARG A 87 2.47 9.57 0.49
N PRO A 88 2.68 10.86 0.24
CA PRO A 88 2.89 11.81 1.35
C PRO A 88 1.79 11.77 2.41
N GLY A 89 0.53 11.60 2.00
CA GLY A 89 -0.59 11.47 2.93
C GLY A 89 -0.50 10.25 3.85
N ASP A 90 0.08 9.15 3.36
CA ASP A 90 0.29 7.95 4.16
C ASP A 90 1.25 8.23 5.31
N PHE A 91 2.34 8.93 5.02
CA PHE A 91 3.33 9.30 6.04
C PHE A 91 2.76 10.26 7.06
N GLN A 92 1.95 11.22 6.64
CA GLN A 92 1.29 12.16 7.55
C GLN A 92 0.32 11.44 8.47
N ARG A 93 -0.47 10.51 7.93
CA ARG A 93 -1.46 9.74 8.69
C ARG A 93 -0.80 8.90 9.79
N PHE A 94 0.36 8.32 9.50
CA PHE A 94 1.04 7.39 10.41
C PHE A 94 2.27 8.00 11.09
N MET A 95 2.37 9.33 11.14
CA MET A 95 3.43 9.99 11.88
C MET A 95 3.38 9.58 13.36
N GLY A 96 4.53 9.18 13.90
CA GLY A 96 4.63 8.66 15.27
C GLY A 96 4.40 7.17 15.42
N SER A 97 4.09 6.47 14.31
CA SER A 97 3.86 5.03 14.33
C SER A 97 5.14 4.24 14.12
N PRO A 98 5.21 2.99 14.65
CA PRO A 98 6.34 2.11 14.34
C PRO A 98 6.38 1.77 12.86
N ILE A 99 7.56 1.91 12.25
CA ILE A 99 7.78 1.60 10.85
C ILE A 99 9.05 0.77 10.66
N MET A 100 9.15 0.16 9.47
CA MET A 100 10.38 -0.47 9.00
C MET A 100 10.78 0.23 7.71
N VAL A 101 12.00 0.79 7.68
CA VAL A 101 12.58 1.38 6.48
C VAL A 101 13.51 0.37 5.84
N LYS A 102 13.28 0.05 4.59
CA LYS A 102 14.11 -0.85 3.81
C LYS A 102 14.88 -0.06 2.78
N LEU A 103 16.19 -0.24 2.73
CA LEU A 103 17.08 0.49 1.85
C LEU A 103 17.50 -0.36 0.64
N TYR A 104 17.83 0.32 -0.47
CA TYR A 104 18.39 -0.35 -1.64
C TYR A 104 19.81 -0.87 -1.36
N ARG A 105 20.59 -0.10 -0.58
CA ARG A 105 21.97 -0.45 -0.23
C ARG A 105 22.14 -0.36 1.28
N PRO A 106 23.02 -1.21 1.87
CA PRO A 106 23.26 -1.15 3.30
C PRO A 106 23.79 0.22 3.75
N HIS A 107 23.30 0.67 4.90
CA HIS A 107 23.81 1.82 5.62
C HIS A 107 24.35 1.30 6.95
N ASN A 108 25.63 1.49 7.21
CA ASN A 108 26.32 0.91 8.38
C ASN A 108 26.12 -0.61 8.49
N GLY A 109 26.11 -1.30 7.33
CA GLY A 109 25.96 -2.74 7.26
C GLY A 109 24.54 -3.27 7.36
N LEU A 110 23.55 -2.39 7.49
CA LEU A 110 22.15 -2.78 7.65
C LEU A 110 21.28 -2.23 6.50
N LYS A 111 20.40 -3.06 5.98
CA LYS A 111 19.43 -2.65 4.96
C LYS A 111 18.05 -2.35 5.53
N GLU A 112 17.77 -2.75 6.75
CA GLU A 112 16.48 -2.53 7.40
C GLU A 112 16.67 -1.78 8.71
N PHE A 113 15.87 -0.73 8.88
CA PHE A 113 15.92 0.12 10.08
C PHE A 113 14.52 0.22 10.68
N PRO A 114 14.27 -0.52 11.79
CA PRO A 114 13.02 -0.36 12.53
C PRO A 114 13.11 0.89 13.41
N GLY A 115 11.98 1.57 13.57
CA GLY A 115 11.90 2.74 14.44
C GLY A 115 10.56 3.41 14.35
N ILE A 116 10.51 4.64 14.86
CA ILE A 116 9.29 5.46 14.86
C ILE A 116 9.40 6.50 13.77
N LEU A 117 8.34 6.64 12.96
CA LEU A 117 8.28 7.67 11.92
C LEU A 117 8.19 9.05 12.57
N ARG A 118 9.21 9.88 12.35
CA ARG A 118 9.29 11.22 12.95
C ARG A 118 9.18 12.34 11.94
N GLY A 119 9.41 12.06 10.66
CA GLY A 119 9.30 13.08 9.63
C GLY A 119 9.25 12.52 8.25
N TYR A 120 8.64 13.27 7.34
CA TYR A 120 8.63 12.99 5.92
C TYR A 120 8.56 14.30 5.15
N GLU A 121 9.50 14.52 4.24
CA GLU A 121 9.54 15.73 3.40
C GLU A 121 10.20 15.40 2.06
N ASP A 122 9.48 15.60 0.97
CA ASP A 122 9.97 15.40 -0.41
C ASP A 122 10.66 14.05 -0.64
N GLY A 123 10.10 12.98 -0.07
CA GLY A 123 10.64 11.63 -0.18
C GLY A 123 11.69 11.29 0.86
N ARG A 124 12.12 12.27 1.67
CA ARG A 124 13.03 12.01 2.78
C ARG A 124 12.25 11.50 3.99
N VAL A 125 12.70 10.38 4.53
CA VAL A 125 12.07 9.73 5.69
C VAL A 125 12.98 9.90 6.89
N THR A 126 12.44 10.43 7.99
CA THR A 126 13.14 10.54 9.25
C THR A 126 12.58 9.50 10.22
N VAL A 127 13.45 8.64 10.72
CA VAL A 127 13.09 7.56 11.63
C VAL A 127 13.92 7.67 12.92
N GLU A 128 13.25 7.51 14.05
CA GLU A 128 13.89 7.44 15.35
C GLU A 128 14.09 5.98 15.74
N SER A 129 15.36 5.56 15.80
CA SER A 129 15.74 4.18 16.11
C SER A 129 16.58 4.19 17.39
N GLY A 130 15.96 3.79 18.50
CA GLY A 130 16.61 3.85 19.80
C GLY A 130 16.92 5.29 20.20
N LYS A 131 18.21 5.61 20.37
CA LYS A 131 18.67 6.96 20.73
C LYS A 131 19.00 7.82 19.51
N ASP A 132 19.05 7.20 18.33
CA ASP A 132 19.48 7.87 17.09
C ASP A 132 18.29 8.28 16.26
N THR A 133 18.41 9.43 15.61
CA THR A 133 17.44 9.88 14.61
C THR A 133 18.17 9.89 13.26
N LEU A 134 17.62 9.12 12.31
CA LEU A 134 18.22 8.95 11.00
C LEU A 134 17.30 9.50 9.93
N THR A 135 17.87 10.18 8.94
CA THR A 135 17.14 10.68 7.78
C THR A 135 17.70 10.02 6.52
N PHE A 136 16.81 9.40 5.74
CA PHE A 136 17.18 8.73 4.50
C PHE A 136 16.58 9.49 3.33
N GLU A 137 17.38 9.69 2.28
CA GLU A 137 16.95 10.32 1.06
C GLU A 137 16.03 9.40 0.24
N LYS A 138 15.18 9.98 -0.60
CA LYS A 138 14.28 9.22 -1.48
C LYS A 138 15.03 8.16 -2.30
N SER A 139 16.21 8.49 -2.79
CA SER A 139 17.04 7.57 -3.60
C SER A 139 17.59 6.39 -2.82
N GLN A 140 17.63 6.48 -1.50
CA GLN A 140 18.14 5.41 -0.62
C GLN A 140 17.04 4.45 -0.19
N VAL A 141 15.79 4.91 -0.15
CA VAL A 141 14.67 4.15 0.42
C VAL A 141 13.99 3.29 -0.65
N ALA A 142 14.02 1.97 -0.45
CA ALA A 142 13.32 1.02 -1.32
C ALA A 142 11.86 0.87 -0.90
N LEU A 143 11.60 0.86 0.41
CA LEU A 143 10.26 0.60 0.96
C LEU A 143 10.17 1.13 2.38
N VAL A 144 9.01 1.69 2.73
CA VAL A 144 8.64 1.98 4.12
C VAL A 144 7.31 1.28 4.38
N ARG A 145 7.24 0.51 5.45
CA ARG A 145 6.00 -0.15 5.84
C ARG A 145 5.75 0.01 7.34
N LEU A 146 4.48 -0.06 7.70
CA LEU A 146 4.11 -0.09 9.12
C LEU A 146 4.62 -1.39 9.75
N ARG A 147 5.04 -1.30 10.98
CA ARG A 147 5.51 -2.44 11.76
C ARG A 147 4.55 -2.67 12.94
N VAL A 148 4.22 -3.93 13.18
CA VAL A 148 3.39 -4.30 14.32
C VAL A 148 4.31 -4.60 15.49
N GLU A 149 4.09 -3.93 16.60
CA GLU A 149 4.79 -4.20 17.86
C GLU A 149 3.84 -4.90 18.83
N PHE A 150 4.34 -5.96 19.42
CA PHE A 150 3.59 -6.73 20.42
C PHE A 150 4.18 -6.56 21.81
#